data_0b6bdf273ea8b70e0df7e3bfccab70ea
#
_entry.id   0b6bdf273ea8b70e0df7e3bfccab70ea
#
_cell.length_a   1.000
_cell.length_b   1.000
_cell.length_c   1.000
_cell.angle_alpha   90.00
_cell.angle_beta   90.00
_cell.angle_gamma   90.00
#
_symmetry.space_group_name_H-M   'P 1'
#
loop_
_entity.id
_entity.type
_entity.pdbx_description
1 polymer ?
#
loop_
_entity_poly.entity_id
_entity_poly.type
_entity_poly.pdbx_seq_one_letter_code
_entity_poly.pdbx_strand_id
1 'polypeptide(L)'
;MINVLFAGDIVGSMGCDFAEDTVRRLKGKEKIDIVIVNGENSADGNGITKRSMEQIFSFADVITTGNHCFRRKEFTEYYDIKENLLRPANYPDGVA
;
A
#
# COMPACT_ATOMS: atom_id res chain seq x y z
N MET A 1 -20.45 -8.03 11.76
CA MET A 1 -19.05 -8.49 11.58
C MET A 1 -18.36 -7.65 10.53
N ILE A 2 -17.13 -7.23 10.82
CA ILE A 2 -16.31 -6.47 9.86
C ILE A 2 -15.39 -7.44 9.15
N ASN A 3 -15.42 -7.40 7.82
CA ASN A 3 -14.57 -8.24 6.98
C ASN A 3 -13.42 -7.42 6.43
N VAL A 4 -12.18 -7.85 6.72
CA VAL A 4 -10.96 -7.16 6.31
C VAL A 4 -10.21 -8.03 5.31
N LEU A 5 -9.84 -7.43 4.17
CA LEU A 5 -8.95 -8.08 3.20
C LEU A 5 -7.57 -7.46 3.35
N PHE A 6 -6.56 -8.29 3.58
CA PHE A 6 -5.17 -7.86 3.66
C PHE A 6 -4.37 -8.50 2.53
N ALA A 7 -3.69 -7.67 1.75
CA ALA A 7 -2.84 -8.15 0.66
C ALA A 7 -1.40 -7.68 0.86
N GLY A 8 -0.44 -8.57 0.59
CA GLY A 8 0.98 -8.29 0.72
C GLY A 8 1.77 -8.74 -0.50
N ASP A 9 3.08 -8.53 -0.44
CA ASP A 9 4.03 -8.95 -1.48
C ASP A 9 3.70 -8.42 -2.88
N ILE A 10 3.24 -7.19 -2.97
CA ILE A 10 2.97 -6.56 -4.25
C ILE A 10 4.26 -5.97 -4.80
N VAL A 11 4.74 -6.51 -5.92
CA VAL A 11 6.03 -6.11 -6.51
C VAL A 11 5.78 -5.58 -7.93
N GLY A 12 6.17 -4.33 -8.15
CA GLY A 12 6.16 -3.72 -9.47
C GLY A 12 4.77 -3.47 -10.04
N SER A 13 4.71 -2.96 -11.25
CA SER A 13 3.45 -2.63 -11.92
C SER A 13 2.60 -3.86 -12.20
N MET A 14 3.22 -4.98 -12.54
CA MET A 14 2.49 -6.23 -12.77
C MET A 14 1.82 -6.73 -11.50
N GLY A 15 2.53 -6.63 -10.36
CA GLY A 15 1.97 -6.99 -9.07
C GLY A 15 0.81 -6.08 -8.69
N CYS A 16 0.94 -4.78 -8.93
CA CYS A 16 -0.13 -3.82 -8.67
C CYS A 16 -1.37 -4.11 -9.53
N ASP A 17 -1.17 -4.40 -10.82
CA ASP A 17 -2.28 -4.70 -11.73
C ASP A 17 -3.00 -5.99 -11.30
N PHE A 18 -2.24 -7.02 -10.95
CA PHE A 18 -2.81 -8.28 -10.48
C PHE A 18 -3.60 -8.09 -9.19
N ALA A 19 -3.04 -7.33 -8.24
CA ALA A 19 -3.69 -7.05 -6.97
C ALA A 19 -4.99 -6.28 -7.17
N GLU A 20 -4.97 -5.26 -8.03
CA GLU A 20 -6.16 -4.48 -8.32
C GLU A 20 -7.29 -5.36 -8.86
N ASP A 21 -6.99 -6.17 -9.87
CA ASP A 21 -7.97 -7.07 -10.47
C ASP A 21 -8.51 -8.07 -9.45
N THR A 22 -7.62 -8.67 -8.66
CA THR A 22 -8.00 -9.66 -7.66
C THR A 22 -8.89 -9.06 -6.57
N VAL A 23 -8.52 -7.87 -6.05
CA VAL A 23 -9.29 -7.21 -5.00
C VAL A 23 -10.67 -6.82 -5.51
N ARG A 24 -10.76 -6.24 -6.70
CA ARG A 24 -12.05 -5.85 -7.29
C ARG A 24 -12.96 -7.05 -7.49
N ARG A 25 -12.39 -8.19 -7.89
CA ARG A 25 -13.13 -9.43 -8.07
C ARG A 25 -13.63 -9.97 -6.74
N LEU A 26 -12.79 -9.96 -5.72
CA LEU A 26 -13.17 -10.42 -4.38
C LEU A 26 -14.25 -9.54 -3.76
N LYS A 27 -14.17 -8.23 -3.95
CA LYS A 27 -15.21 -7.32 -3.47
C LYS A 27 -16.57 -7.59 -4.10
N GLY A 28 -16.58 -8.09 -5.33
CA GLY A 28 -17.81 -8.46 -6.00
C GLY A 28 -18.42 -9.76 -5.50
N LYS A 29 -17.61 -10.66 -4.94
CA LYS A 29 -18.06 -11.97 -4.46
C LYS A 29 -18.26 -12.01 -2.96
N GLU A 30 -17.43 -11.29 -2.21
CA GLU A 30 -17.41 -11.31 -0.76
C GLU A 30 -17.78 -9.93 -0.21
N LYS A 31 -18.37 -9.91 0.98
CA LYS A 31 -18.66 -8.65 1.64
C LYS A 31 -17.39 -8.18 2.35
N ILE A 32 -16.61 -7.35 1.67
CA ILE A 32 -15.37 -6.80 2.22
C ILE A 32 -15.58 -5.35 2.61
N ASP A 33 -15.33 -5.03 3.88
CA ASP A 33 -15.54 -3.70 4.44
C ASP A 33 -14.29 -2.82 4.34
N ILE A 34 -13.09 -3.41 4.55
CA ILE A 34 -11.83 -2.67 4.56
C ILE A 34 -10.78 -3.46 3.78
N VAL A 35 -10.03 -2.77 2.93
CA VAL A 35 -8.90 -3.35 2.19
C VAL A 35 -7.62 -2.68 2.66
N ILE A 36 -6.69 -3.49 3.17
CA ILE A 36 -5.38 -3.05 3.63
C ILE A 36 -4.32 -3.72 2.75
N VAL A 37 -3.41 -2.92 2.20
CA VAL A 37 -2.38 -3.43 1.29
C VAL A 37 -1.01 -3.00 1.79
N ASN A 38 -0.06 -3.95 1.83
CA ASN A 38 1.35 -3.62 2.05
C ASN A 38 1.95 -3.28 0.69
N GLY A 39 2.37 -2.02 0.54
CA GLY A 39 2.86 -1.50 -0.73
C GLY A 39 4.35 -1.17 -0.75
N GLU A 40 5.12 -1.62 0.23
CA GLU A 40 6.52 -1.23 0.35
C GLU A 40 7.39 -1.64 -0.85
N ASN A 41 7.00 -2.66 -1.59
CA ASN A 41 7.73 -3.16 -2.76
C ASN A 41 7.04 -2.84 -4.09
N SER A 42 6.01 -2.01 -4.07
CA SER A 42 5.17 -1.77 -5.25
C SER A 42 5.91 -1.06 -6.38
N ALA A 43 7.02 -0.38 -6.08
CA ALA A 43 7.87 0.25 -7.10
C ALA A 43 9.03 -0.69 -7.46
N ASP A 44 8.71 -1.76 -8.19
CA ASP A 44 9.68 -2.74 -8.69
C ASP A 44 10.55 -3.37 -7.58
N GLY A 45 9.93 -3.63 -6.43
CA GLY A 45 10.60 -4.26 -5.31
C GLY A 45 11.48 -3.33 -4.50
N ASN A 46 11.40 -2.02 -4.72
CA ASN A 46 12.27 -1.04 -4.09
C ASN A 46 11.50 0.20 -3.64
N GLY A 47 10.67 0.04 -2.62
CA GLY A 47 9.90 1.12 -2.06
C GLY A 47 8.59 1.36 -2.79
N ILE A 48 8.08 2.56 -2.67
CA ILE A 48 6.79 2.96 -3.22
C ILE A 48 6.94 4.32 -3.92
N THR A 49 6.27 4.49 -5.05
CA THR A 49 6.26 5.75 -5.79
C THR A 49 4.87 6.36 -5.74
N LYS A 50 4.75 7.64 -6.15
CA LYS A 50 3.45 8.29 -6.26
C LYS A 50 2.51 7.49 -7.16
N ARG A 51 3.03 7.00 -8.30
CA ARG A 51 2.23 6.22 -9.24
C ARG A 51 1.71 4.93 -8.62
N SER A 52 2.60 4.16 -7.97
CA SER A 52 2.17 2.91 -7.35
C SER A 52 1.22 3.16 -6.18
N MET A 53 1.45 4.22 -5.40
CA MET A 53 0.55 4.61 -4.32
C MET A 53 -0.85 4.93 -4.84
N GLU A 54 -0.92 5.76 -5.89
CA GLU A 54 -2.22 6.16 -6.45
C GLU A 54 -2.97 4.95 -7.01
N GLN A 55 -2.26 4.03 -7.67
CA GLN A 55 -2.88 2.82 -8.17
C GLN A 55 -3.44 1.97 -7.01
N ILE A 56 -2.65 1.78 -5.96
CA ILE A 56 -3.09 0.96 -4.82
C ILE A 56 -4.28 1.62 -4.11
N PHE A 57 -4.26 2.93 -3.91
CA PHE A 57 -5.40 3.62 -3.28
C PHE A 57 -6.67 3.58 -4.13
N SER A 58 -6.57 3.25 -5.42
CA SER A 58 -7.77 3.08 -6.23
C SER A 58 -8.60 1.87 -5.80
N PHE A 59 -8.01 0.91 -5.09
CA PHE A 59 -8.72 -0.28 -4.62
C PHE A 59 -8.50 -0.59 -3.14
N ALA A 60 -7.62 0.13 -2.45
CA ALA A 60 -7.31 -0.11 -1.03
C ALA A 60 -7.66 1.11 -0.18
N ASP A 61 -8.02 0.87 1.07
CA ASP A 61 -8.33 1.92 2.03
C ASP A 61 -7.10 2.38 2.80
N VAL A 62 -6.17 1.46 3.07
CA VAL A 62 -4.96 1.74 3.83
C VAL A 62 -3.77 1.06 3.16
N ILE A 63 -2.63 1.77 3.10
CA ILE A 63 -1.37 1.21 2.64
C ILE A 63 -0.41 1.14 3.82
N THR A 64 0.10 -0.07 4.10
CA THR A 64 1.17 -0.25 5.08
C THR A 64 2.50 -0.39 4.36
N THR A 65 3.59 -0.10 5.07
CA THR A 65 4.94 -0.20 4.55
C THR A 65 5.82 -0.98 5.53
N GLY A 66 7.10 -1.12 5.19
CA GLY A 66 8.04 -1.88 6.00
C GLY A 66 9.44 -1.31 5.88
N ASN A 67 10.44 -2.20 5.81
CA ASN A 67 11.83 -1.78 5.78
C ASN A 67 12.23 -0.99 4.52
N HIS A 68 11.38 -0.95 3.49
CA HIS A 68 11.63 -0.17 2.28
C HIS A 68 10.90 1.16 2.27
N CYS A 69 10.31 1.58 3.38
CA CYS A 69 9.43 2.77 3.37
C CYS A 69 10.16 4.08 3.03
N PHE A 70 11.47 4.16 3.24
CA PHE A 70 12.26 5.35 2.92
C PHE A 70 13.24 5.15 1.75
N ARG A 71 13.08 4.09 0.97
CA ARG A 71 13.96 3.80 -0.17
C ARG A 71 13.96 4.88 -1.24
N ARG A 72 12.82 5.55 -1.43
CA ARG A 72 12.68 6.62 -2.41
C ARG A 72 12.42 7.93 -1.68
N LYS A 73 13.42 8.79 -1.64
CA LYS A 73 13.38 10.04 -0.87
C LYS A 73 12.24 10.96 -1.30
N GLU A 74 11.97 11.03 -2.59
CA GLU A 74 10.90 11.89 -3.11
C GLU A 74 9.53 11.49 -2.59
N PHE A 75 9.41 10.31 -2.00
CA PHE A 75 8.14 9.81 -1.48
C PHE A 75 7.96 10.05 0.02
N THR A 76 9.04 10.35 0.76
CA THR A 76 8.97 10.41 2.22
C THR A 76 7.98 11.44 2.74
N GLU A 77 7.79 12.54 2.04
CA GLU A 77 6.85 13.59 2.46
C GLU A 77 5.39 13.12 2.47
N TYR A 78 5.06 12.09 1.67
CA TYR A 78 3.69 11.59 1.61
C TYR A 78 3.25 10.91 2.90
N TYR A 79 4.19 10.40 3.70
CA TYR A 79 3.87 9.80 5.00
C TYR A 79 3.29 10.82 5.98
N ASP A 80 3.67 12.09 5.83
CA ASP A 80 3.16 13.16 6.68
C ASP A 80 1.84 13.72 6.18
N ILE A 81 1.56 13.60 4.87
CA ILE A 81 0.37 14.17 4.25
C ILE A 81 -0.79 13.17 4.23
N LYS A 82 -0.50 11.91 3.96
CA LYS A 82 -1.53 10.86 3.80
C LYS A 82 -1.71 10.09 5.10
N GLU A 83 -2.83 10.29 5.79
CA GLU A 83 -3.14 9.61 7.05
C GLU A 83 -3.23 8.10 6.90
N ASN A 84 -3.65 7.61 5.75
CA ASN A 84 -3.82 6.18 5.49
C ASN A 84 -2.63 5.54 4.79
N LEU A 85 -1.50 6.25 4.69
CA LEU A 85 -0.21 5.70 4.26
C LEU A 85 0.67 5.58 5.50
N LEU A 86 0.95 4.35 5.93
CA LEU A 86 1.57 4.09 7.22
C LEU A 86 3.01 3.64 7.09
N ARG A 87 3.88 4.24 7.91
CA ARG A 87 5.26 3.77 8.09
C ARG A 87 5.33 2.87 9.34
N PRO A 88 6.36 2.02 9.47
CA PRO A 88 6.49 1.16 10.65
C PRO A 88 6.55 1.99 11.95
N ALA A 89 5.82 1.53 12.96
CA ALA A 89 5.73 2.24 14.24
C ALA A 89 7.06 2.28 15.01
N ASN A 90 7.97 1.37 14.71
CA ASN A 90 9.27 1.30 15.38
C ASN A 90 10.31 2.26 14.80
N TYR A 91 9.98 2.98 13.73
CA TYR A 91 10.86 4.04 13.22
C TYR A 91 10.68 5.29 14.06
N PRO A 92 11.76 6.02 14.36
CA PRO A 92 11.63 7.26 15.14
C PRO A 92 10.76 8.30 14.43
N ASP A 93 10.02 9.08 15.21
CA ASP A 93 9.26 10.21 14.66
C ASP A 93 10.21 11.19 13.99
N GLY A 94 9.78 11.73 12.85
CA GLY A 94 10.55 12.69 12.09
C GLY A 94 11.60 12.09 11.17
N VAL A 95 11.75 10.78 11.14
CA VAL A 95 12.59 10.10 10.15
C VAL A 95 11.83 10.10 8.83
N ALA A 96 12.47 10.66 7.82
CA ALA A 96 11.84 10.77 6.51
C ALA A 96 12.86 10.52 5.41
#